data_1979744eadef85f09da137531ab3ad4a
#
_entry.id   1979744eadef85f09da137531ab3ad4a
#
_cell.length_a   1.000
_cell.length_b   1.000
_cell.length_c   1.000
_cell.angle_alpha   90.00
_cell.angle_beta   90.00
_cell.angle_gamma   90.00
#
_symmetry.space_group_name_H-M   'P 1'
#
loop_
_entity.id
_entity.type
_entity.pdbx_description
1 polymer ?
#
loop_
_entity_poly.entity_id
_entity_poly.type
_entity_poly.pdbx_seq_one_letter_code
_entity_poly.pdbx_strand_id
1 'polypeptide(L)'
;MENEVEKTFDDPRLAINRVYTRRGDGGETSLAGGQRVAKDSARIAAYGTVDELNSFLGAARATAAEIGLAQLVEILLRVQHELFNLGSILATLPENVHPRQARVTGREIARLEAEMDQMNKGLPELRSFVLPGGSRLNAELHVCRTVCRRAERLVVSLARAEAVPPEVVMYLNRLSDALFVWSRWASHETGMPETLWEPNRAASGVDEKRLEGEANASTE
;
A
#
# COMPACT_ATOMS: atom_id res chain seq x y z
N MET A 1 -29.99 32.72 -7.70
CA MET A 1 -28.66 32.20 -7.28
C MET A 1 -28.68 30.71 -7.62
N GLU A 2 -28.22 30.39 -8.83
CA GLU A 2 -28.11 28.99 -9.28
C GLU A 2 -26.98 28.36 -8.54
N ASN A 3 -27.26 27.24 -7.87
CA ASN A 3 -26.22 26.37 -7.27
C ASN A 3 -25.32 25.89 -8.40
N GLU A 4 -24.09 26.45 -8.49
CA GLU A 4 -23.01 25.80 -9.22
C GLU A 4 -22.75 24.47 -8.52
N VAL A 5 -23.31 23.41 -9.08
CA VAL A 5 -22.88 22.03 -8.77
C VAL A 5 -21.41 21.98 -9.16
N GLU A 6 -20.54 21.86 -8.15
CA GLU A 6 -19.11 21.66 -8.31
C GLU A 6 -18.91 20.48 -9.26
N LYS A 7 -18.56 20.76 -10.51
CA LYS A 7 -18.30 19.72 -11.51
C LYS A 7 -17.05 18.97 -11.06
N THR A 8 -17.26 17.84 -10.41
CA THR A 8 -16.25 16.80 -10.29
C THR A 8 -15.71 16.45 -11.67
N PHE A 9 -14.46 16.02 -11.74
CA PHE A 9 -13.74 15.65 -12.94
C PHE A 9 -14.60 14.72 -13.81
N ASP A 10 -15.31 15.31 -14.79
CA ASP A 10 -16.18 14.60 -15.69
C ASP A 10 -15.33 13.79 -16.66
N ASP A 11 -15.48 12.49 -16.61
CA ASP A 11 -15.13 11.48 -17.58
C ASP A 11 -13.68 11.60 -18.13
N PRO A 12 -12.77 10.70 -17.75
CA PRO A 12 -11.48 10.66 -18.43
C PRO A 12 -11.73 10.41 -19.91
N ARG A 13 -11.58 11.43 -20.74
CA ARG A 13 -11.67 11.35 -22.23
C ARG A 13 -10.54 10.49 -22.79
N LEU A 14 -10.20 9.41 -22.12
CA LEU A 14 -9.17 8.45 -22.48
C LEU A 14 -9.80 7.32 -23.28
N ALA A 15 -9.87 7.49 -24.59
CA ALA A 15 -10.06 6.36 -25.50
C ALA A 15 -8.71 5.65 -25.68
N ILE A 16 -8.45 4.59 -24.92
CA ILE A 16 -7.25 3.75 -25.06
C ILE A 16 -7.53 2.73 -26.18
N ASN A 17 -7.56 3.19 -27.43
CA ASN A 17 -7.78 2.32 -28.59
C ASN A 17 -6.49 1.60 -29.05
N ARG A 18 -5.33 2.07 -28.61
CA ARG A 18 -4.02 1.52 -28.98
C ARG A 18 -3.06 1.59 -27.79
N VAL A 19 -2.72 0.45 -27.23
CA VAL A 19 -1.89 0.34 -26.02
C VAL A 19 -0.41 0.58 -26.34
N TYR A 20 0.10 -0.02 -27.43
CA TYR A 20 1.52 0.14 -27.80
C TYR A 20 1.74 1.28 -28.78
N THR A 21 2.70 2.13 -28.51
CA THR A 21 3.07 3.27 -29.36
C THR A 21 4.49 3.14 -29.93
N ARG A 22 5.29 2.21 -29.43
CA ARG A 22 6.72 1.99 -29.72
C ARG A 22 7.63 3.18 -29.39
N ARG A 23 7.09 4.27 -28.83
CA ARG A 23 7.85 5.49 -28.47
C ARG A 23 8.75 5.31 -27.26
N GLY A 24 8.55 4.22 -26.50
CA GLY A 24 9.28 3.92 -25.26
C GLY A 24 10.42 2.89 -25.42
N ASP A 25 10.66 2.38 -26.63
CA ASP A 25 11.62 1.30 -26.87
C ASP A 25 13.08 1.75 -26.66
N GLY A 26 13.36 3.05 -26.78
CA GLY A 26 14.65 3.66 -26.50
C GLY A 26 14.93 3.97 -25.02
N GLY A 27 14.13 3.45 -24.06
CA GLY A 27 14.37 3.64 -22.63
C GLY A 27 13.79 4.93 -22.04
N GLU A 28 13.01 5.68 -22.82
CA GLU A 28 12.30 6.89 -22.37
C GLU A 28 10.78 6.69 -22.31
N THR A 29 10.11 7.50 -21.49
CA THR A 29 8.64 7.56 -21.42
C THR A 29 8.18 9.01 -21.32
N SER A 30 6.86 9.25 -21.42
CA SER A 30 6.28 10.57 -21.24
C SER A 30 5.58 10.66 -19.89
N LEU A 31 5.77 11.77 -19.19
CA LEU A 31 4.94 12.17 -18.06
C LEU A 31 3.54 12.61 -18.52
N ALA A 32 2.62 12.81 -17.57
CA ALA A 32 1.25 13.24 -17.87
C ALA A 32 1.16 14.56 -18.65
N GLY A 33 2.11 15.49 -18.45
CA GLY A 33 2.25 16.73 -19.22
C GLY A 33 2.95 16.59 -20.57
N GLY A 34 3.31 15.37 -21.00
CA GLY A 34 3.98 15.10 -22.28
C GLY A 34 5.51 15.19 -22.26
N GLN A 35 6.12 15.61 -21.14
CA GLN A 35 7.58 15.67 -21.00
C GLN A 35 8.20 14.29 -21.11
N ARG A 36 9.32 14.21 -21.86
CA ARG A 36 10.08 12.96 -22.01
C ARG A 36 11.09 12.82 -20.87
N VAL A 37 11.11 11.67 -20.24
CA VAL A 37 12.04 11.31 -19.15
C VAL A 37 12.54 9.87 -19.32
N ALA A 38 13.71 9.58 -18.77
CA ALA A 38 14.23 8.22 -18.73
C ALA A 38 13.34 7.32 -17.86
N LYS A 39 13.12 6.08 -18.29
CA LYS A 39 12.28 5.12 -17.56
C LYS A 39 12.84 4.72 -16.19
N ASP A 40 14.14 4.89 -15.98
CA ASP A 40 14.84 4.64 -14.72
C ASP A 40 14.95 5.88 -13.81
N SER A 41 14.30 6.99 -14.19
CA SER A 41 14.28 8.20 -13.35
C SER A 41 13.57 7.97 -12.02
N ALA A 42 13.99 8.72 -10.97
CA ALA A 42 13.40 8.62 -9.63
C ALA A 42 11.88 8.84 -9.62
N ARG A 43 11.38 9.72 -10.49
CA ARG A 43 9.95 10.02 -10.62
C ARG A 43 9.18 8.80 -11.16
N ILE A 44 9.71 8.14 -12.20
CA ILE A 44 9.13 6.90 -12.76
C ILE A 44 9.18 5.78 -11.74
N ALA A 45 10.30 5.61 -11.02
CA ALA A 45 10.42 4.60 -9.97
C ALA A 45 9.39 4.82 -8.83
N ALA A 46 9.14 6.08 -8.45
CA ALA A 46 8.19 6.41 -7.40
C ALA A 46 6.75 6.06 -7.80
N TYR A 47 6.21 6.62 -8.88
CA TYR A 47 4.82 6.34 -9.25
C TYR A 47 4.63 4.93 -9.84
N GLY A 48 5.64 4.34 -10.46
CA GLY A 48 5.60 2.95 -10.91
C GLY A 48 5.47 1.97 -9.74
N THR A 49 6.11 2.26 -8.60
CA THR A 49 5.94 1.45 -7.38
C THR A 49 4.57 1.69 -6.72
N VAL A 50 3.99 2.87 -6.85
CA VAL A 50 2.59 3.11 -6.44
C VAL A 50 1.61 2.30 -7.30
N ASP A 51 1.86 2.18 -8.60
CA ASP A 51 1.06 1.34 -9.51
C ASP A 51 1.21 -0.16 -9.18
N GLU A 52 2.43 -0.60 -8.86
CA GLU A 52 2.69 -1.96 -8.35
C GLU A 52 1.88 -2.25 -7.06
N LEU A 53 1.90 -1.32 -6.09
CA LEU A 53 1.10 -1.42 -4.88
C LEU A 53 -0.39 -1.55 -5.20
N ASN A 54 -0.89 -0.74 -6.13
CA ASN A 54 -2.28 -0.77 -6.55
C ASN A 54 -2.69 -2.10 -7.16
N SER A 55 -1.78 -2.74 -7.92
CA SER A 55 -1.99 -4.07 -8.48
C SER A 55 -2.09 -5.16 -7.40
N PHE A 56 -1.22 -5.13 -6.39
CA PHE A 56 -1.31 -6.04 -5.24
C PHE A 56 -2.58 -5.82 -4.40
N LEU A 57 -3.01 -4.57 -4.23
CA LEU A 57 -4.31 -4.27 -3.58
C LEU A 57 -5.49 -4.85 -4.36
N GLY A 58 -5.41 -4.86 -5.69
CA GLY A 58 -6.40 -5.52 -6.53
C GLY A 58 -6.50 -7.03 -6.24
N ALA A 59 -5.36 -7.71 -6.07
CA ALA A 59 -5.32 -9.12 -5.70
C ALA A 59 -5.91 -9.35 -4.29
N ALA A 60 -5.47 -8.57 -3.29
CA ALA A 60 -6.00 -8.66 -1.93
C ALA A 60 -7.52 -8.39 -1.88
N ARG A 61 -8.02 -7.42 -2.68
CA ARG A 61 -9.45 -7.14 -2.79
C ARG A 61 -10.23 -8.31 -3.38
N ALA A 62 -9.70 -8.97 -4.42
CA ALA A 62 -10.34 -10.15 -4.99
C ALA A 62 -10.44 -11.27 -3.95
N THR A 63 -9.36 -11.56 -3.22
CA THR A 63 -9.37 -12.55 -2.14
C THR A 63 -10.35 -12.17 -1.02
N ALA A 64 -10.43 -10.89 -0.63
CA ALA A 64 -11.38 -10.40 0.36
C ALA A 64 -12.85 -10.62 -0.11
N ALA A 65 -13.13 -10.42 -1.40
CA ALA A 65 -14.45 -10.66 -1.98
C ALA A 65 -14.80 -12.17 -1.98
N GLU A 66 -13.86 -13.04 -2.33
CA GLU A 66 -14.04 -14.50 -2.31
C GLU A 66 -14.43 -15.03 -0.94
N ILE A 67 -13.91 -14.43 0.14
CA ILE A 67 -14.19 -14.85 1.52
C ILE A 67 -15.28 -14.01 2.23
N GLY A 68 -15.95 -13.11 1.50
CA GLY A 68 -17.12 -12.36 1.98
C GLY A 68 -16.83 -11.18 2.89
N LEU A 69 -15.60 -10.65 2.94
CA LEU A 69 -15.25 -9.46 3.74
C LEU A 69 -15.62 -8.16 3.02
N ALA A 70 -16.92 -7.92 2.85
CA ALA A 70 -17.47 -6.81 2.07
C ALA A 70 -16.93 -5.43 2.51
N GLN A 71 -16.82 -5.17 3.81
CA GLN A 71 -16.28 -3.92 4.34
C GLN A 71 -14.83 -3.68 3.83
N LEU A 72 -13.98 -4.69 3.85
CA LEU A 72 -12.60 -4.56 3.38
C LEU A 72 -12.54 -4.39 1.86
N VAL A 73 -13.43 -5.05 1.10
CA VAL A 73 -13.54 -4.89 -0.35
C VAL A 73 -13.77 -3.42 -0.73
N GLU A 74 -14.72 -2.75 -0.05
CA GLU A 74 -15.03 -1.32 -0.30
C GLU A 74 -13.86 -0.40 0.09
N ILE A 75 -13.21 -0.68 1.22
CA ILE A 75 -12.02 0.06 1.66
C ILE A 75 -10.90 -0.07 0.62
N LEU A 76 -10.57 -1.28 0.18
CA LEU A 76 -9.50 -1.51 -0.78
C LEU A 76 -9.83 -0.92 -2.15
N LEU A 77 -11.09 -0.96 -2.60
CA LEU A 77 -11.53 -0.30 -3.83
C LEU A 77 -11.28 1.22 -3.77
N ARG A 78 -11.70 1.86 -2.68
CA ARG A 78 -11.46 3.29 -2.47
C ARG A 78 -9.97 3.62 -2.48
N VAL A 79 -9.16 2.85 -1.76
CA VAL A 79 -7.69 3.05 -1.71
C VAL A 79 -7.07 2.92 -3.09
N GLN A 80 -7.54 2.00 -3.93
CA GLN A 80 -7.08 1.89 -5.31
C GLN A 80 -7.34 3.18 -6.11
N HIS A 81 -8.51 3.82 -5.95
CA HIS A 81 -8.79 5.13 -6.57
C HIS A 81 -7.89 6.23 -6.01
N GLU A 82 -7.68 6.26 -4.69
CA GLU A 82 -6.79 7.23 -4.03
C GLU A 82 -5.34 7.08 -4.52
N LEU A 83 -4.85 5.87 -4.73
CA LEU A 83 -3.52 5.61 -5.29
C LEU A 83 -3.40 6.04 -6.76
N PHE A 84 -4.46 5.91 -7.56
CA PHE A 84 -4.48 6.47 -8.92
C PHE A 84 -4.37 8.00 -8.90
N ASN A 85 -5.10 8.66 -7.99
CA ASN A 85 -5.03 10.11 -7.82
C ASN A 85 -3.61 10.54 -7.38
N LEU A 86 -3.03 9.83 -6.40
CA LEU A 86 -1.67 10.06 -5.93
C LEU A 86 -0.63 9.82 -7.03
N GLY A 87 -0.74 8.73 -7.78
CA GLY A 87 0.11 8.41 -8.92
C GLY A 87 0.03 9.46 -10.04
N SER A 88 -1.17 9.98 -10.31
CA SER A 88 -1.38 11.08 -11.26
C SER A 88 -0.62 12.35 -10.86
N ILE A 89 -0.63 12.72 -9.58
CA ILE A 89 0.15 13.86 -9.07
C ILE A 89 1.66 13.61 -9.23
N LEU A 90 2.14 12.43 -8.89
CA LEU A 90 3.55 12.06 -9.07
C LEU A 90 3.97 12.00 -10.54
N ALA A 91 3.07 11.62 -11.45
CA ALA A 91 3.32 11.58 -12.89
C ALA A 91 3.24 12.97 -13.57
N THR A 92 2.90 14.03 -12.83
CA THR A 92 2.78 15.41 -13.33
C THR A 92 3.86 16.28 -12.71
N LEU A 93 4.59 17.06 -13.53
CA LEU A 93 5.53 18.03 -12.98
C LEU A 93 4.78 19.13 -12.20
N PRO A 94 5.37 19.69 -11.13
CA PRO A 94 4.69 20.64 -10.24
C PRO A 94 4.04 21.82 -10.97
N GLU A 95 4.71 22.36 -11.97
CA GLU A 95 4.25 23.49 -12.80
C GLU A 95 3.08 23.14 -13.72
N ASN A 96 2.82 21.85 -13.95
CA ASN A 96 1.76 21.35 -14.83
C ASN A 96 0.57 20.79 -14.06
N VAL A 97 0.62 20.78 -12.72
CA VAL A 97 -0.49 20.26 -11.89
C VAL A 97 -1.68 21.21 -12.00
N HIS A 98 -2.78 20.72 -12.57
CA HIS A 98 -4.00 21.50 -12.66
C HIS A 98 -4.65 21.69 -11.28
N PRO A 99 -5.18 22.88 -10.92
CA PRO A 99 -5.79 23.13 -9.61
C PRO A 99 -6.91 22.14 -9.22
N ARG A 100 -7.67 21.65 -10.21
CA ARG A 100 -8.77 20.66 -10.03
C ARG A 100 -8.30 19.20 -10.20
N GLN A 101 -7.02 18.93 -10.38
CA GLN A 101 -6.51 17.57 -10.48
C GLN A 101 -6.77 16.83 -9.15
N ALA A 102 -7.39 15.66 -9.23
CA ALA A 102 -7.65 14.83 -8.06
C ALA A 102 -6.36 14.45 -7.34
N ARG A 103 -6.37 14.52 -6.02
CA ARG A 103 -5.20 14.30 -5.16
C ARG A 103 -5.62 13.75 -3.81
N VAL A 104 -4.68 13.18 -3.08
CA VAL A 104 -4.85 12.87 -1.66
C VAL A 104 -4.61 14.13 -0.83
N THR A 105 -5.37 14.28 0.23
CA THR A 105 -5.33 15.41 1.16
C THR A 105 -5.32 14.91 2.60
N GLY A 106 -5.31 15.82 3.59
CA GLY A 106 -5.49 15.46 5.00
C GLY A 106 -6.79 14.71 5.29
N ARG A 107 -7.81 14.83 4.42
CA ARG A 107 -9.09 14.13 4.57
C ARG A 107 -8.97 12.62 4.36
N GLU A 108 -8.26 12.20 3.32
CA GLU A 108 -8.00 10.79 3.04
C GLU A 108 -7.11 10.18 4.12
N ILE A 109 -6.11 10.94 4.62
CA ILE A 109 -5.23 10.52 5.71
C ILE A 109 -6.05 10.31 7.00
N ALA A 110 -6.87 11.27 7.39
CA ALA A 110 -7.72 11.17 8.58
C ALA A 110 -8.71 10.00 8.49
N ARG A 111 -9.17 9.67 7.28
CA ARG A 111 -10.04 8.51 7.06
C ARG A 111 -9.33 7.18 7.32
N LEU A 112 -8.08 7.02 6.86
CA LEU A 112 -7.27 5.84 7.18
C LEU A 112 -7.07 5.69 8.69
N GLU A 113 -6.79 6.80 9.39
CA GLU A 113 -6.63 6.81 10.85
C GLU A 113 -7.91 6.36 11.57
N ALA A 114 -9.06 6.90 11.17
CA ALA A 114 -10.35 6.54 11.76
C ALA A 114 -10.72 5.06 11.52
N GLU A 115 -10.42 4.52 10.32
CA GLU A 115 -10.64 3.11 10.00
C GLU A 115 -9.74 2.18 10.82
N MET A 116 -8.45 2.55 10.99
CA MET A 116 -7.53 1.82 11.88
C MET A 116 -8.02 1.80 13.33
N ASP A 117 -8.41 2.96 13.85
CA ASP A 117 -8.90 3.10 15.22
C ASP A 117 -10.16 2.26 15.46
N GLN A 118 -11.06 2.24 14.49
CA GLN A 118 -12.30 1.44 14.58
C GLN A 118 -11.99 -0.06 14.59
N MET A 119 -11.18 -0.54 13.67
CA MET A 119 -10.87 -1.96 13.55
C MET A 119 -10.00 -2.46 14.69
N ASN A 120 -9.07 -1.63 15.17
CA ASN A 120 -8.16 -2.02 16.25
C ASN A 120 -8.86 -2.20 17.62
N LYS A 121 -10.04 -1.60 17.83
CA LYS A 121 -10.79 -1.73 19.08
C LYS A 121 -11.18 -3.19 19.42
N GLY A 122 -11.39 -4.02 18.40
CA GLY A 122 -11.76 -5.42 18.56
C GLY A 122 -10.59 -6.39 18.59
N LEU A 123 -9.36 -5.92 18.31
CA LEU A 123 -8.20 -6.78 18.18
C LEU A 123 -7.50 -7.00 19.54
N PRO A 124 -6.98 -8.21 19.79
CA PRO A 124 -6.18 -8.47 20.98
C PRO A 124 -4.87 -7.65 20.95
N GLU A 125 -4.39 -7.32 22.15
CA GLU A 125 -3.11 -6.63 22.32
C GLU A 125 -1.96 -7.45 21.74
N LEU A 126 -1.08 -6.81 20.96
CA LEU A 126 0.13 -7.45 20.44
C LEU A 126 1.25 -7.40 21.48
N ARG A 127 1.83 -8.57 21.75
CA ARG A 127 3.00 -8.73 22.63
C ARG A 127 4.26 -9.14 21.87
N SER A 128 4.16 -9.34 20.56
CA SER A 128 5.27 -9.64 19.64
C SER A 128 4.93 -9.20 18.22
N PHE A 129 5.90 -9.25 17.31
CA PHE A 129 5.62 -9.03 15.89
C PHE A 129 4.81 -10.18 15.31
N VAL A 130 3.94 -9.87 14.35
CA VAL A 130 3.19 -10.87 13.57
C VAL A 130 3.99 -11.26 12.35
N LEU A 131 4.16 -12.56 12.13
CA LEU A 131 4.72 -13.08 10.89
C LEU A 131 3.66 -13.02 9.78
N PRO A 132 4.02 -12.53 8.57
CA PRO A 132 3.13 -12.56 7.42
C PRO A 132 2.66 -13.98 7.10
N GLY A 133 1.34 -14.22 7.06
CA GLY A 133 0.82 -15.55 6.77
C GLY A 133 -0.46 -15.88 7.54
N GLY A 134 -0.72 -17.16 7.74
CA GLY A 134 -1.96 -17.67 8.38
C GLY A 134 -3.11 -17.79 7.39
N SER A 135 -3.39 -16.79 6.57
CA SER A 135 -4.31 -16.85 5.43
C SER A 135 -3.71 -16.21 4.19
N ARG A 136 -4.27 -16.52 3.02
CA ARG A 136 -3.87 -15.89 1.76
C ARG A 136 -4.05 -14.38 1.83
N LEU A 137 -5.22 -13.90 2.27
CA LEU A 137 -5.52 -12.47 2.37
C LEU A 137 -4.55 -11.76 3.34
N ASN A 138 -4.25 -12.36 4.51
CA ASN A 138 -3.27 -11.78 5.44
C ASN A 138 -1.90 -11.61 4.77
N ALA A 139 -1.40 -12.66 4.10
CA ALA A 139 -0.12 -12.60 3.38
C ALA A 139 -0.13 -11.53 2.26
N GLU A 140 -1.20 -11.42 1.47
CA GLU A 140 -1.35 -10.42 0.42
C GLU A 140 -1.36 -8.98 0.99
N LEU A 141 -2.06 -8.74 2.11
CA LEU A 141 -2.05 -7.43 2.78
C LEU A 141 -0.66 -7.08 3.33
N HIS A 142 0.11 -8.06 3.82
CA HIS A 142 1.49 -7.83 4.22
C HIS A 142 2.41 -7.54 3.03
N VAL A 143 2.18 -8.16 1.85
CA VAL A 143 2.87 -7.79 0.60
C VAL A 143 2.53 -6.34 0.25
N CYS A 144 1.25 -5.97 0.23
CA CYS A 144 0.82 -4.58 0.01
C CYS A 144 1.53 -3.61 0.98
N ARG A 145 1.58 -3.95 2.27
CA ARG A 145 2.26 -3.14 3.30
C ARG A 145 3.74 -2.93 2.98
N THR A 146 4.47 -3.96 2.61
CA THR A 146 5.91 -3.84 2.33
C THR A 146 6.19 -3.10 1.02
N VAL A 147 5.35 -3.27 -0.01
CA VAL A 147 5.42 -2.50 -1.25
C VAL A 147 5.05 -1.03 -1.01
N CYS A 148 4.04 -0.74 -0.18
CA CYS A 148 3.68 0.61 0.25
C CYS A 148 4.87 1.32 0.91
N ARG A 149 5.57 0.66 1.82
CA ARG A 149 6.79 1.20 2.44
C ARG A 149 7.94 1.41 1.45
N ARG A 150 8.03 0.59 0.40
CA ARG A 150 8.98 0.81 -0.69
C ARG A 150 8.59 2.05 -1.49
N ALA A 151 7.32 2.20 -1.86
CA ALA A 151 6.81 3.39 -2.54
C ALA A 151 7.06 4.67 -1.71
N GLU A 152 6.77 4.65 -0.41
CA GLU A 152 7.06 5.75 0.51
C GLU A 152 8.54 6.16 0.45
N ARG A 153 9.47 5.22 0.58
CA ARG A 153 10.92 5.53 0.52
C ARG A 153 11.33 6.15 -0.81
N LEU A 154 10.79 5.68 -1.93
CA LEU A 154 11.07 6.25 -3.26
C LEU A 154 10.50 7.67 -3.40
N VAL A 155 9.29 7.91 -2.89
CA VAL A 155 8.68 9.25 -2.86
C VAL A 155 9.47 10.19 -1.96
N VAL A 156 9.96 9.73 -0.79
CA VAL A 156 10.85 10.53 0.07
C VAL A 156 12.15 10.89 -0.66
N SER A 157 12.73 9.95 -1.42
CA SER A 157 13.93 10.22 -2.23
C SER A 157 13.65 11.25 -3.33
N LEU A 158 12.50 11.13 -4.01
CA LEU A 158 12.05 12.11 -5.01
C LEU A 158 11.84 13.49 -4.38
N ALA A 159 11.19 13.58 -3.22
CA ALA A 159 10.88 14.81 -2.52
C ALA A 159 12.13 15.59 -2.03
N ARG A 160 13.29 14.95 -1.98
CA ARG A 160 14.58 15.62 -1.70
C ARG A 160 15.14 16.37 -2.92
N ALA A 161 14.76 15.95 -4.11
CA ALA A 161 15.27 16.49 -5.37
C ALA A 161 14.25 17.36 -6.10
N GLU A 162 12.97 17.09 -5.91
CA GLU A 162 11.88 17.73 -6.64
C GLU A 162 10.72 18.06 -5.69
N ALA A 163 9.89 19.04 -6.03
CA ALA A 163 8.70 19.37 -5.25
C ALA A 163 7.66 18.25 -5.34
N VAL A 164 7.30 17.69 -4.18
CA VAL A 164 6.24 16.70 -4.00
C VAL A 164 5.33 17.19 -2.87
N PRO A 165 4.01 17.17 -3.03
CA PRO A 165 3.10 17.54 -1.94
C PRO A 165 3.33 16.65 -0.71
N PRO A 166 3.44 17.22 0.51
CA PRO A 166 3.74 16.47 1.72
C PRO A 166 2.68 15.40 2.04
N GLU A 167 1.44 15.62 1.65
CA GLU A 167 0.32 14.68 1.83
C GLU A 167 0.58 13.34 1.15
N VAL A 168 1.37 13.31 0.08
CA VAL A 168 1.72 12.06 -0.63
C VAL A 168 2.54 11.13 0.28
N VAL A 169 3.57 11.67 0.94
CA VAL A 169 4.39 10.90 1.88
C VAL A 169 3.56 10.50 3.11
N MET A 170 2.80 11.46 3.66
CA MET A 170 1.95 11.22 4.84
C MET A 170 0.91 10.13 4.57
N TYR A 171 0.28 10.15 3.40
CA TYR A 171 -0.70 9.15 2.99
C TYR A 171 -0.07 7.76 2.89
N LEU A 172 1.07 7.59 2.19
CA LEU A 172 1.74 6.30 2.04
C LEU A 172 2.22 5.75 3.39
N ASN A 173 2.73 6.61 4.26
CA ASN A 173 3.10 6.22 5.62
C ASN A 173 1.88 5.66 6.36
N ARG A 174 0.78 6.39 6.40
CA ARG A 174 -0.44 6.01 7.10
C ARG A 174 -1.11 4.79 6.46
N LEU A 175 -1.07 4.67 5.12
CA LEU A 175 -1.59 3.49 4.42
C LEU A 175 -0.81 2.21 4.81
N SER A 176 0.51 2.32 5.01
CA SER A 176 1.31 1.16 5.44
C SER A 176 0.88 0.64 6.81
N ASP A 177 0.51 1.55 7.74
CA ASP A 177 0.00 1.19 9.06
C ASP A 177 -1.42 0.60 8.96
N ALA A 178 -2.27 1.18 8.13
CA ALA A 178 -3.62 0.68 7.86
C ALA A 178 -3.60 -0.75 7.30
N LEU A 179 -2.71 -1.05 6.35
CA LEU A 179 -2.55 -2.39 5.78
C LEU A 179 -2.14 -3.43 6.84
N PHE A 180 -1.35 -3.03 7.83
CA PHE A 180 -1.03 -3.88 8.97
C PHE A 180 -2.27 -4.15 9.84
N VAL A 181 -3.02 -3.11 10.21
CA VAL A 181 -4.24 -3.26 11.02
C VAL A 181 -5.28 -4.10 10.27
N TRP A 182 -5.48 -3.86 8.97
CA TRP A 182 -6.42 -4.62 8.15
C TRP A 182 -6.02 -6.08 7.99
N SER A 183 -4.73 -6.42 7.94
CA SER A 183 -4.28 -7.81 7.90
C SER A 183 -4.66 -8.57 9.17
N ARG A 184 -4.51 -7.91 10.33
CA ARG A 184 -4.91 -8.46 11.62
C ARG A 184 -6.43 -8.58 11.74
N TRP A 185 -7.14 -7.52 11.36
CA TRP A 185 -8.60 -7.51 11.38
C TRP A 185 -9.19 -8.60 10.48
N ALA A 186 -8.66 -8.79 9.28
CA ALA A 186 -9.09 -9.85 8.38
C ALA A 186 -8.87 -11.25 8.99
N SER A 187 -7.74 -11.48 9.66
CA SER A 187 -7.48 -12.72 10.38
C SER A 187 -8.48 -12.95 11.52
N HIS A 188 -8.78 -11.91 12.30
CA HIS A 188 -9.76 -11.94 13.38
C HIS A 188 -11.17 -12.27 12.89
N GLU A 189 -11.67 -11.57 11.87
CA GLU A 189 -13.01 -11.78 11.29
C GLU A 189 -13.18 -13.19 10.68
N THR A 190 -12.09 -13.77 10.19
CA THR A 190 -12.11 -15.12 9.59
C THR A 190 -11.75 -16.23 10.56
N GLY A 191 -11.50 -15.91 11.84
CA GLY A 191 -11.10 -16.88 12.85
C GLY A 191 -9.73 -17.53 12.59
N MET A 192 -8.89 -16.92 11.76
CA MET A 192 -7.56 -17.42 11.42
C MET A 192 -6.54 -16.94 12.45
N PRO A 193 -5.76 -17.83 13.07
CA PRO A 193 -4.79 -17.42 14.09
C PRO A 193 -3.62 -16.67 13.48
N GLU A 194 -3.17 -15.62 14.16
CA GLU A 194 -1.91 -14.94 13.84
C GLU A 194 -0.72 -15.75 14.39
N THR A 195 0.34 -15.85 13.59
CA THR A 195 1.60 -16.46 14.04
C THR A 195 2.50 -15.35 14.57
N LEU A 196 2.83 -15.41 15.85
CA LEU A 196 3.72 -14.45 16.47
C LEU A 196 5.19 -14.84 16.25
N TRP A 197 6.04 -13.82 16.13
CA TRP A 197 7.47 -14.03 16.05
C TRP A 197 8.04 -14.45 17.41
N GLU A 198 8.77 -15.56 17.40
CA GLU A 198 9.53 -16.09 18.54
C GLU A 198 11.02 -15.85 18.28
N PRO A 199 11.67 -14.93 19.00
CA PRO A 199 13.02 -14.46 18.68
C PRO A 199 14.08 -15.56 18.53
N ASN A 200 13.95 -16.63 19.32
CA ASN A 200 14.97 -17.66 19.41
C ASN A 200 14.63 -18.96 18.68
N ARG A 201 13.49 -19.04 18.00
CA ARG A 201 13.00 -20.30 17.41
C ARG A 201 13.89 -20.84 16.29
N ALA A 202 14.59 -19.98 15.57
CA ALA A 202 15.45 -20.35 14.45
C ALA A 202 16.83 -19.69 14.56
N ALA A 203 17.29 -19.36 15.78
CA ALA A 203 18.56 -18.70 16.00
C ALA A 203 19.72 -19.69 15.84
N SER A 204 20.73 -19.32 15.06
CA SER A 204 22.03 -19.98 15.08
C SER A 204 22.73 -19.68 16.41
N GLY A 205 23.25 -20.69 17.10
CA GLY A 205 23.94 -20.53 18.38
C GLY A 205 23.03 -20.64 19.61
N VAL A 206 21.89 -21.34 19.49
CA VAL A 206 21.15 -21.81 20.66
C VAL A 206 22.07 -22.71 21.46
N ASP A 207 22.27 -22.33 22.72
CA ASP A 207 23.14 -23.00 23.68
C ASP A 207 22.97 -24.54 23.62
N GLU A 208 23.97 -25.27 23.18
CA GLU A 208 23.96 -26.74 23.13
C GLU A 208 23.60 -27.34 24.51
N LYS A 209 23.83 -26.61 25.59
CA LYS A 209 23.42 -26.94 26.96
C LYS A 209 21.91 -27.07 27.16
N ARG A 210 21.08 -26.43 26.34
CA ARG A 210 19.60 -26.56 26.43
C ARG A 210 19.11 -27.85 25.81
N LEU A 211 19.76 -28.30 24.73
CA LEU A 211 19.45 -29.58 24.08
C LEU A 211 19.90 -30.77 24.92
N GLU A 212 21.03 -30.67 25.66
CA GLU A 212 21.51 -31.70 26.58
C GLU A 212 20.61 -31.83 27.83
N GLY A 213 20.02 -30.72 28.31
CA GLY A 213 19.09 -30.71 29.44
C GLY A 213 17.76 -31.40 29.12
N GLU A 214 17.23 -31.24 27.91
CA GLU A 214 15.99 -31.89 27.46
C GLU A 214 16.16 -33.37 27.13
N ALA A 215 17.35 -33.77 26.65
CA ALA A 215 17.69 -35.17 26.38
C ALA A 215 17.83 -35.98 27.69
N ASN A 216 18.38 -35.39 28.75
CA ASN A 216 18.51 -36.07 30.06
C ASN A 216 17.21 -36.15 30.86
N ALA A 217 16.26 -35.22 30.65
CA ALA A 217 14.95 -35.22 31.28
C ALA A 217 13.97 -36.25 30.68
N SER A 218 14.30 -36.82 29.52
CA SER A 218 13.47 -37.82 28.83
C SER A 218 13.93 -39.26 29.11
N THR A 219 14.94 -39.46 29.97
CA THR A 219 15.56 -40.75 30.25
C THR A 219 15.41 -41.17 31.72
N GLU A 220 14.70 -40.41 32.55
CA GLU A 220 14.20 -40.78 33.89
C GLU A 220 12.65 -40.94 33.85
#